data_bd10d3ea350e3995d115da1da60ec795
#
_entry.id   bd10d3ea350e3995d115da1da60ec795
#
_cell.length_a   1.000
_cell.length_b   1.000
_cell.length_c   1.000
_cell.angle_alpha   90.00
_cell.angle_beta   90.00
_cell.angle_gamma   90.00
#
_symmetry.space_group_name_H-M   'P 1'
#
loop_
_entity.id
_entity.type
_entity.pdbx_description
1 polymer ?
#
loop_
_entity_poly.entity_id
_entity_poly.type
_entity_poly.pdbx_seq_one_letter_code
_entity_poly.pdbx_strand_id
1 'polypeptide(L)'
;GDAHIQKMGDVYVMFYFSAFEPSRKYKAFNTFAASYDLVHWTDWKGADLIIPSKDYDELFAHKSYVVKHNGVVYHFYCAVNDAEQRGIAIATSKPMGRSQVHFPEREVKNRRMVMELDKGWKTWLCDKSAYGHTDNAPTVVDIPHNWDDYYGYRQLTHGNLHGTAMYEKTFTLDNSQFPISDSSFGKRYFLRFEGVGTYATVTLNGKDFGRHPVGRTTLTLDVTEALKPGENRLVVKAEHPEMIADMPWVCGGCSSEWGFSEGSQPLGIFRPVVLEATDEIRIEPFGVHIWNDDKAGTVFVETEVKNYGKTAETVEVVNKFSNADGKQVFR
;
A
#
# COMPACT_ATOMS: atom_id res chain seq x y z
N GLY A 1 23.96 -9.52 -4.30
CA GLY A 1 22.56 -9.91 -4.49
C GLY A 1 21.63 -8.71 -4.69
N ASP A 2 20.37 -8.96 -5.00
CA ASP A 2 19.25 -7.99 -5.13
C ASP A 2 19.65 -6.77 -5.97
N ALA A 3 19.98 -7.03 -7.23
CA ALA A 3 20.47 -6.00 -8.14
C ALA A 3 19.33 -5.13 -8.68
N HIS A 4 19.60 -3.83 -8.74
CA HIS A 4 18.73 -2.83 -9.35
C HIS A 4 19.48 -2.16 -10.50
N ILE A 5 19.02 -2.35 -11.73
CA ILE A 5 19.70 -1.83 -12.93
C ILE A 5 18.95 -0.59 -13.42
N GLN A 6 19.72 0.47 -13.70
CA GLN A 6 19.22 1.70 -14.33
C GLN A 6 20.07 2.06 -15.54
N LYS A 7 19.44 2.61 -16.56
CA LYS A 7 20.15 3.25 -17.67
C LYS A 7 20.45 4.70 -17.32
N MET A 8 21.73 5.06 -17.31
CA MET A 8 22.21 6.41 -16.97
C MET A 8 23.00 6.95 -18.17
N GLY A 9 22.36 7.71 -19.04
CA GLY A 9 22.95 8.08 -20.34
C GLY A 9 23.14 6.83 -21.20
N ASP A 10 24.37 6.61 -21.66
CA ASP A 10 24.72 5.46 -22.51
C ASP A 10 25.20 4.24 -21.70
N VAL A 11 25.17 4.30 -20.38
CA VAL A 11 25.68 3.26 -19.49
C VAL A 11 24.55 2.64 -18.70
N TYR A 12 24.55 1.34 -18.54
CA TYR A 12 23.74 0.62 -17.56
C TYR A 12 24.51 0.52 -16.25
N VAL A 13 23.87 0.92 -15.15
CA VAL A 13 24.45 0.86 -13.82
C VAL A 13 23.63 -0.12 -12.99
N MET A 14 24.27 -1.16 -12.51
CA MET A 14 23.69 -2.15 -11.62
C MET A 14 24.11 -1.83 -10.17
N PHE A 15 23.18 -1.34 -9.39
CA PHE A 15 23.35 -1.19 -7.95
C PHE A 15 23.04 -2.52 -7.28
N TYR A 16 23.92 -3.00 -6.43
CA TYR A 16 23.76 -4.29 -5.76
C TYR A 16 24.42 -4.28 -4.40
N PHE A 17 24.09 -5.24 -3.56
CA PHE A 17 24.83 -5.45 -2.33
C PHE A 17 25.74 -6.69 -2.44
N SER A 18 26.83 -6.65 -1.71
CA SER A 18 27.65 -7.82 -1.43
C SER A 18 27.71 -8.05 0.09
N ALA A 19 27.90 -9.30 0.48
CA ALA A 19 27.96 -9.69 1.89
C ALA A 19 29.10 -10.69 2.13
N PHE A 20 29.64 -10.64 3.34
CA PHE A 20 30.70 -11.55 3.79
C PHE A 20 31.98 -11.51 2.91
N GLU A 21 32.25 -10.36 2.34
CA GLU A 21 33.45 -10.14 1.53
C GLU A 21 34.68 -10.06 2.44
N PRO A 22 35.67 -10.97 2.31
CA PRO A 22 36.81 -11.04 3.20
C PRO A 22 37.68 -9.78 3.23
N SER A 23 37.66 -9.00 2.17
CA SER A 23 38.39 -7.72 2.08
C SER A 23 37.73 -6.56 2.81
N ARG A 24 36.54 -6.76 3.38
CA ARG A 24 35.77 -5.73 4.09
C ARG A 24 35.71 -6.00 5.58
N LYS A 25 35.67 -4.92 6.36
CA LYS A 25 35.50 -4.97 7.83
C LYS A 25 34.05 -5.13 8.25
N TYR A 26 33.10 -4.92 7.36
CA TYR A 26 31.66 -4.96 7.58
C TYR A 26 31.03 -6.13 6.83
N LYS A 27 29.91 -6.64 7.35
CA LYS A 27 29.29 -7.88 6.84
C LYS A 27 28.56 -7.72 5.53
N ALA A 28 27.93 -6.55 5.28
CA ALA A 28 27.27 -6.26 4.01
C ALA A 28 27.34 -4.78 3.67
N PHE A 29 27.35 -4.49 2.38
CA PHE A 29 27.50 -3.14 1.86
C PHE A 29 26.85 -3.04 0.48
N ASN A 30 26.52 -1.82 0.05
CA ASN A 30 26.03 -1.55 -1.29
C ASN A 30 27.14 -0.95 -2.15
N THR A 31 27.21 -1.43 -3.38
CA THR A 31 28.15 -0.99 -4.42
C THR A 31 27.46 -0.99 -5.78
N PHE A 32 28.22 -0.84 -6.88
CA PHE A 32 27.68 -0.90 -8.22
C PHE A 32 28.69 -1.46 -9.23
N ALA A 33 28.15 -1.93 -10.35
CA ALA A 33 28.89 -2.23 -11.56
C ALA A 33 28.27 -1.48 -12.74
N ALA A 34 29.06 -1.25 -13.77
CA ALA A 34 28.62 -0.58 -14.99
C ALA A 34 28.82 -1.46 -16.23
N SER A 35 27.92 -1.30 -17.20
CA SER A 35 27.97 -2.01 -18.48
C SER A 35 27.44 -1.15 -19.63
N TYR A 36 27.94 -1.35 -20.82
CA TYR A 36 27.40 -0.77 -22.04
C TYR A 36 26.42 -1.71 -22.78
N ASP A 37 26.45 -3.00 -22.46
CA ASP A 37 25.75 -4.03 -23.24
C ASP A 37 24.91 -5.02 -22.40
N LEU A 38 24.85 -4.83 -21.06
CA LEU A 38 24.19 -5.71 -20.10
C LEU A 38 24.83 -7.13 -19.99
N VAL A 39 25.91 -7.37 -20.67
CA VAL A 39 26.63 -8.66 -20.69
C VAL A 39 27.98 -8.55 -19.99
N HIS A 40 28.75 -7.53 -20.33
CA HIS A 40 30.08 -7.30 -19.77
C HIS A 40 29.99 -6.22 -18.71
N TRP A 41 30.24 -6.61 -17.46
CA TRP A 41 30.15 -5.73 -16.32
C TRP A 41 31.51 -5.39 -15.73
N THR A 42 31.70 -4.14 -15.41
CA THR A 42 32.90 -3.64 -14.73
C THR A 42 32.49 -3.19 -13.33
N ASP A 43 33.05 -3.86 -12.33
CA ASP A 43 32.80 -3.49 -10.93
C ASP A 43 33.48 -2.17 -10.56
N TRP A 44 32.78 -1.39 -9.75
CA TRP A 44 33.33 -0.22 -9.11
C TRP A 44 34.48 -0.62 -8.14
N LYS A 45 35.61 0.06 -8.26
CA LYS A 45 36.83 -0.21 -7.45
C LYS A 45 37.08 0.85 -6.37
N GLY A 46 36.23 1.86 -6.28
CA GLY A 46 36.32 2.91 -5.25
C GLY A 46 35.67 2.52 -3.91
N ALA A 47 35.36 3.52 -3.11
CA ALA A 47 34.64 3.32 -1.86
C ALA A 47 33.24 2.76 -2.09
N ASP A 48 32.80 1.87 -1.20
CA ASP A 48 31.44 1.34 -1.24
C ASP A 48 30.41 2.45 -1.05
N LEU A 49 29.26 2.35 -1.70
CA LEU A 49 28.25 3.43 -1.69
C LEU A 49 27.59 3.60 -0.33
N ILE A 50 27.18 2.49 0.26
CA ILE A 50 26.55 2.44 1.58
C ILE A 50 27.22 1.32 2.38
N ILE A 51 27.66 1.67 3.56
CA ILE A 51 28.26 0.75 4.52
C ILE A 51 27.54 0.86 5.86
N PRO A 52 27.56 -0.14 6.72
CA PRO A 52 27.16 -0.01 8.11
C PRO A 52 27.85 1.18 8.79
N SER A 53 27.11 2.11 9.31
CA SER A 53 27.65 3.38 9.82
C SER A 53 26.85 3.99 10.97
N LYS A 54 25.70 3.42 11.28
CA LYS A 54 24.77 3.91 12.30
C LYS A 54 24.32 2.75 13.18
N ASP A 55 23.79 3.07 14.33
CA ASP A 55 23.21 2.14 15.29
C ASP A 55 22.04 1.30 14.72
N TYR A 56 21.37 1.79 13.68
CA TYR A 56 20.30 1.06 13.02
C TYR A 56 20.77 0.14 11.87
N ASP A 57 22.03 0.24 11.42
CA ASP A 57 22.57 -0.56 10.31
C ASP A 57 23.90 -1.27 10.61
N GLU A 58 24.28 -1.36 11.90
CA GLU A 58 25.56 -1.91 12.38
C GLU A 58 25.88 -3.31 11.84
N LEU A 59 24.86 -4.16 11.73
CA LEU A 59 25.03 -5.54 11.29
C LEU A 59 25.07 -5.67 9.77
N PHE A 60 24.08 -5.07 9.08
CA PHE A 60 23.98 -5.11 7.62
C PHE A 60 23.43 -3.80 7.04
N ALA A 61 24.07 -3.32 5.97
CA ALA A 61 23.53 -2.36 5.04
C ALA A 61 23.43 -3.02 3.66
N HIS A 62 22.26 -3.55 3.29
CA HIS A 62 22.10 -4.38 2.10
C HIS A 62 20.82 -4.08 1.32
N LYS A 63 20.61 -4.75 0.17
CA LYS A 63 19.45 -4.59 -0.71
C LYS A 63 19.29 -3.16 -1.23
N SER A 64 19.74 -2.93 -2.44
CA SER A 64 19.89 -1.61 -3.02
C SER A 64 18.69 -1.26 -3.90
N TYR A 65 18.13 -0.06 -3.70
CA TYR A 65 17.19 0.54 -4.63
C TYR A 65 17.49 2.04 -4.77
N VAL A 66 17.85 2.47 -5.98
CA VAL A 66 18.33 3.84 -6.23
C VAL A 66 17.40 4.56 -7.18
N VAL A 67 16.99 5.76 -6.83
CA VAL A 67 16.21 6.65 -7.70
C VAL A 67 16.78 8.05 -7.68
N LYS A 68 16.62 8.79 -8.77
CA LYS A 68 16.95 10.20 -8.86
C LYS A 68 15.69 11.01 -9.06
N HIS A 69 15.47 11.99 -8.20
CA HIS A 69 14.34 12.90 -8.29
C HIS A 69 14.78 14.32 -7.94
N ASN A 70 14.37 15.30 -8.76
CA ASN A 70 14.70 16.71 -8.56
C ASN A 70 16.18 17.00 -8.30
N GLY A 71 17.07 16.31 -9.02
CA GLY A 71 18.51 16.47 -8.88
C GLY A 71 19.12 15.89 -7.60
N VAL A 72 18.35 15.14 -6.83
CA VAL A 72 18.80 14.38 -5.65
C VAL A 72 18.74 12.89 -5.95
N VAL A 73 19.79 12.17 -5.59
CA VAL A 73 19.80 10.69 -5.62
C VAL A 73 19.36 10.19 -4.25
N TYR A 74 18.42 9.29 -4.25
CA TYR A 74 17.88 8.60 -3.09
C TYR A 74 18.28 7.14 -3.19
N HIS A 75 19.03 6.63 -2.23
CA HIS A 75 19.46 5.25 -2.14
C HIS A 75 18.75 4.60 -0.95
N PHE A 76 17.71 3.84 -1.23
CA PHE A 76 17.02 3.04 -0.22
C PHE A 76 17.76 1.74 -0.02
N TYR A 77 17.88 1.30 1.23
CA TYR A 77 18.52 0.05 1.58
C TYR A 77 17.91 -0.57 2.82
N CYS A 78 18.06 -1.87 2.96
CA CYS A 78 17.67 -2.58 4.17
C CYS A 78 18.79 -2.42 5.21
N ALA A 79 18.46 -1.81 6.32
CA ALA A 79 19.30 -1.64 7.49
C ALA A 79 18.98 -2.71 8.53
N VAL A 80 20.01 -3.29 9.15
CA VAL A 80 19.86 -4.27 10.22
C VAL A 80 20.83 -3.92 11.34
N ASN A 81 20.35 -3.76 12.56
CA ASN A 81 21.17 -3.49 13.73
C ASN A 81 21.65 -4.79 14.41
N ASP A 82 22.47 -4.66 15.45
CA ASP A 82 23.02 -5.79 16.21
C ASP A 82 21.94 -6.63 16.92
N ALA A 83 20.77 -6.05 17.21
CA ALA A 83 19.64 -6.77 17.74
C ALA A 83 18.79 -7.49 16.65
N GLU A 84 19.32 -7.55 15.42
CA GLU A 84 18.65 -8.13 14.23
C GLU A 84 17.33 -7.45 13.82
N GLN A 85 17.04 -6.28 14.35
CA GLN A 85 15.91 -5.48 13.91
C GLN A 85 16.16 -4.93 12.51
N ARG A 86 15.13 -4.99 11.65
CA ARG A 86 15.22 -4.62 10.26
C ARG A 86 14.35 -3.41 9.93
N GLY A 87 14.85 -2.56 9.04
CA GLY A 87 14.12 -1.41 8.54
C GLY A 87 14.63 -1.00 7.17
N ILE A 88 13.90 -0.08 6.54
CA ILE A 88 14.35 0.59 5.33
C ILE A 88 14.99 1.92 5.75
N ALA A 89 16.26 2.08 5.42
CA ALA A 89 16.98 3.33 5.58
C ALA A 89 17.17 4.01 4.22
N ILE A 90 17.50 5.28 4.25
CA ILE A 90 17.73 6.10 3.07
C ILE A 90 18.99 6.92 3.20
N ALA A 91 19.82 6.90 2.15
CA ALA A 91 20.91 7.84 1.97
C ALA A 91 20.62 8.77 0.80
N THR A 92 21.02 10.01 0.88
CA THR A 92 20.74 11.02 -0.14
C THR A 92 22.01 11.74 -0.57
N SER A 93 22.10 12.10 -1.85
CA SER A 93 23.28 12.80 -2.42
C SER A 93 23.37 14.27 -2.01
N LYS A 94 22.34 14.81 -1.37
CA LYS A 94 22.33 16.17 -0.82
C LYS A 94 21.74 16.14 0.58
N PRO A 95 22.15 17.01 1.50
CA PRO A 95 21.48 17.15 2.78
C PRO A 95 20.00 17.42 2.56
N MET A 96 19.16 16.57 3.14
CA MET A 96 17.71 16.71 3.11
C MET A 96 17.27 17.11 4.52
N GLY A 97 16.71 18.31 4.66
CA GLY A 97 15.92 18.63 5.84
C GLY A 97 14.68 17.71 5.87
N ARG A 98 13.98 17.66 6.99
CA ARG A 98 12.65 17.03 7.02
C ARG A 98 11.77 17.76 6.01
N SER A 99 11.59 17.18 4.83
CA SER A 99 10.66 17.71 3.86
C SER A 99 9.24 17.35 4.31
N GLN A 100 8.43 18.37 4.53
CA GLN A 100 7.00 18.15 4.47
C GLN A 100 6.67 17.92 3.00
N VAL A 101 6.09 16.77 2.69
CA VAL A 101 5.52 16.54 1.38
C VAL A 101 4.25 17.37 1.31
N HIS A 102 4.35 18.54 0.72
CA HIS A 102 3.18 19.29 0.31
C HIS A 102 2.67 18.67 -0.98
N PHE A 103 1.65 17.85 -0.87
CA PHE A 103 0.82 17.59 -2.03
C PHE A 103 0.15 18.91 -2.38
N PRO A 104 0.29 19.42 -3.63
CA PRO A 104 -0.46 20.60 -4.02
C PRO A 104 -1.94 20.29 -3.75
N GLU A 105 -2.60 21.18 -3.00
CA GLU A 105 -4.05 21.13 -2.88
C GLU A 105 -4.58 21.18 -4.32
N ARG A 106 -5.02 20.04 -4.81
CA ARG A 106 -5.80 20.04 -6.03
C ARG A 106 -7.09 20.78 -5.67
N GLU A 107 -7.30 21.94 -6.27
CA GLU A 107 -8.65 22.44 -6.48
C GLU A 107 -9.42 21.40 -7.31
N VAL A 108 -9.85 20.38 -6.65
CA VAL A 108 -10.70 19.38 -7.25
C VAL A 108 -12.12 19.97 -7.14
N LYS A 109 -12.59 20.60 -8.19
CA LYS A 109 -14.03 20.78 -8.42
C LYS A 109 -14.67 19.39 -8.63
N ASN A 110 -14.31 18.44 -7.82
CA ASN A 110 -14.83 17.09 -7.87
C ASN A 110 -16.02 17.00 -6.92
N ARG A 111 -17.12 16.57 -7.46
CA ARG A 111 -18.28 16.13 -6.69
C ARG A 111 -18.00 14.85 -5.88
N ARG A 112 -16.77 14.35 -5.89
CA ARG A 112 -16.31 13.26 -5.04
C ARG A 112 -15.92 13.81 -3.67
N MET A 113 -16.55 13.33 -2.63
CA MET A 113 -16.19 13.60 -1.25
C MET A 113 -15.61 12.34 -0.63
N VAL A 114 -14.62 12.50 0.23
CA VAL A 114 -13.95 11.40 0.92
C VAL A 114 -13.95 11.70 2.40
N MET A 115 -14.38 10.73 3.20
CA MET A 115 -14.28 10.75 4.65
C MET A 115 -13.35 9.61 5.07
N GLU A 116 -12.28 9.96 5.78
CA GLU A 116 -11.38 8.97 6.39
C GLU A 116 -12.05 8.35 7.62
N LEU A 117 -11.99 7.04 7.70
CA LEU A 117 -12.56 6.27 8.81
C LEU A 117 -11.47 5.62 9.68
N ASP A 118 -10.25 6.12 9.64
CA ASP A 118 -9.07 5.46 10.23
C ASP A 118 -9.00 5.52 11.76
N LYS A 119 -9.74 6.42 12.42
CA LYS A 119 -9.61 6.67 13.85
C LYS A 119 -10.64 5.95 14.70
N GLY A 120 -10.24 5.48 15.89
CA GLY A 120 -11.15 5.06 16.94
C GLY A 120 -11.94 3.78 16.66
N TRP A 121 -11.31 2.76 16.16
CA TRP A 121 -11.91 1.44 15.99
C TRP A 121 -11.82 0.63 17.26
N LYS A 122 -12.90 -0.04 17.64
CA LYS A 122 -12.87 -1.11 18.64
C LYS A 122 -12.50 -2.41 17.96
N THR A 123 -11.54 -3.15 18.50
CA THR A 123 -11.12 -4.43 17.93
C THR A 123 -10.88 -5.48 19.02
N TRP A 124 -11.12 -6.75 18.69
CA TRP A 124 -10.84 -7.89 19.54
C TRP A 124 -10.63 -9.15 18.70
N LEU A 125 -9.88 -10.12 19.24
CA LEU A 125 -9.75 -11.45 18.65
C LEU A 125 -10.96 -12.32 19.01
N CYS A 126 -11.46 -13.10 18.08
CA CYS A 126 -12.56 -14.05 18.30
C CYS A 126 -12.06 -15.38 18.90
N ASP A 127 -10.86 -15.80 18.51
CA ASP A 127 -10.29 -17.08 18.88
C ASP A 127 -9.18 -16.88 19.92
N LYS A 128 -9.02 -17.85 20.80
CA LYS A 128 -7.84 -17.93 21.67
C LYS A 128 -6.64 -18.23 20.80
N SER A 129 -5.84 -17.22 20.52
CA SER A 129 -4.69 -17.39 19.65
C SER A 129 -3.66 -18.33 20.27
N ALA A 130 -2.96 -19.07 19.43
CA ALA A 130 -1.83 -19.89 19.83
C ALA A 130 -0.68 -19.08 20.47
N TYR A 131 -0.72 -17.75 20.38
CA TYR A 131 0.30 -16.82 20.90
C TYR A 131 0.00 -16.22 22.27
N GLY A 132 -0.92 -16.83 23.03
CA GLY A 132 -1.12 -16.45 24.44
C GLY A 132 -1.85 -15.13 24.69
N HIS A 133 -2.49 -14.53 23.70
CA HIS A 133 -3.44 -13.45 23.92
C HIS A 133 -4.67 -13.99 24.64
N THR A 134 -4.69 -13.87 25.96
CA THR A 134 -5.75 -14.44 26.81
C THR A 134 -6.90 -13.46 27.01
N ASP A 135 -6.72 -12.22 26.63
CA ASP A 135 -7.68 -11.15 26.89
C ASP A 135 -8.38 -10.77 25.58
N ASN A 136 -9.65 -11.22 25.46
CA ASN A 136 -10.52 -10.88 24.34
C ASN A 136 -11.29 -9.56 24.59
N ALA A 137 -10.86 -8.75 25.57
CA ALA A 137 -11.49 -7.48 25.85
C ALA A 137 -11.29 -6.53 24.64
N PRO A 138 -12.35 -5.84 24.19
CA PRO A 138 -12.21 -4.88 23.11
C PRO A 138 -11.23 -3.77 23.47
N THR A 139 -10.30 -3.48 22.55
CA THR A 139 -9.37 -2.36 22.64
C THR A 139 -9.69 -1.33 21.57
N VAL A 140 -9.31 -0.08 21.80
CA VAL A 140 -9.48 1.00 20.82
C VAL A 140 -8.18 1.22 20.10
N VAL A 141 -8.23 1.20 18.78
CA VAL A 141 -7.06 1.36 17.90
C VAL A 141 -7.39 2.34 16.77
N ASP A 142 -6.35 2.90 16.20
CA ASP A 142 -6.42 3.55 14.89
C ASP A 142 -5.94 2.58 13.83
N ILE A 143 -6.48 2.63 12.64
CA ILE A 143 -5.98 1.90 11.49
C ILE A 143 -5.05 2.79 10.66
N PRO A 144 -4.06 2.21 9.98
CA PRO A 144 -3.76 0.78 9.82
C PRO A 144 -3.41 0.07 11.13
N HIS A 145 -4.02 -1.10 11.34
CA HIS A 145 -3.78 -1.95 12.51
C HIS A 145 -3.79 -3.42 12.10
N ASN A 146 -2.94 -4.21 12.72
CA ASN A 146 -2.96 -5.66 12.61
C ASN A 146 -2.66 -6.32 13.95
N TRP A 147 -3.14 -7.55 14.11
CA TRP A 147 -2.97 -8.34 15.33
C TRP A 147 -1.67 -9.12 15.37
N ASP A 148 -0.89 -9.15 14.30
CA ASP A 148 0.43 -9.81 14.27
C ASP A 148 1.45 -9.09 15.16
N ASP A 149 1.09 -7.95 15.68
CA ASP A 149 1.71 -7.19 16.76
C ASP A 149 3.23 -7.23 16.73
N TYR A 150 3.85 -6.75 15.69
CA TYR A 150 5.29 -6.63 15.61
C TYR A 150 6.11 -7.90 15.93
N TYR A 151 5.50 -8.92 16.52
CA TYR A 151 6.16 -10.16 16.91
C TYR A 151 6.58 -10.99 15.71
N GLY A 152 5.73 -11.12 14.70
CA GLY A 152 6.04 -11.88 13.49
C GLY A 152 7.25 -11.37 12.73
N TYR A 153 7.41 -10.06 12.66
CA TYR A 153 8.55 -9.44 11.97
C TYR A 153 9.80 -9.32 12.83
N ARG A 154 9.66 -9.18 14.15
CA ARG A 154 10.79 -8.94 15.04
C ARG A 154 11.48 -10.21 15.53
N GLN A 155 10.79 -11.33 15.57
CA GLN A 155 11.35 -12.56 16.14
C GLN A 155 11.82 -13.58 15.11
N LEU A 156 11.77 -13.27 13.80
CA LEU A 156 12.09 -14.27 12.76
C LEU A 156 11.30 -15.58 12.90
N THR A 157 10.28 -15.59 13.72
CA THR A 157 9.31 -16.66 13.75
C THR A 157 8.42 -16.46 12.53
N HIS A 158 8.60 -17.30 11.55
CA HIS A 158 7.74 -17.35 10.38
C HIS A 158 6.34 -17.73 10.87
N GLY A 159 5.48 -16.76 11.05
CA GLY A 159 4.12 -17.06 11.48
C GLY A 159 3.34 -15.78 11.61
N ASN A 160 2.37 -15.62 10.74
CA ASN A 160 1.32 -14.65 10.97
C ASN A 160 0.34 -15.24 11.98
N LEU A 161 -0.32 -14.36 12.69
CA LEU A 161 -1.42 -14.78 13.55
C LEU A 161 -2.57 -15.30 12.68
N HIS A 162 -2.87 -16.60 12.79
CA HIS A 162 -4.06 -17.19 12.18
C HIS A 162 -5.25 -17.04 13.10
N GLY A 163 -6.40 -16.72 12.55
CA GLY A 163 -7.62 -16.56 13.33
C GLY A 163 -8.58 -15.53 12.78
N THR A 164 -9.38 -15.00 13.66
CA THR A 164 -10.44 -14.04 13.36
C THR A 164 -10.36 -12.86 14.30
N ALA A 165 -10.35 -11.66 13.73
CA ALA A 165 -10.44 -10.39 14.48
C ALA A 165 -11.70 -9.63 14.07
N MET A 166 -12.36 -9.04 15.06
CA MET A 166 -13.48 -8.13 14.83
C MET A 166 -13.00 -6.69 14.94
N TYR A 167 -13.54 -5.86 14.07
CA TYR A 167 -13.38 -4.41 14.08
C TYR A 167 -14.74 -3.76 14.05
N GLU A 168 -14.97 -2.83 14.94
CA GLU A 168 -16.22 -2.08 15.02
C GLU A 168 -15.93 -0.59 15.06
N LYS A 169 -16.65 0.17 14.26
CA LYS A 169 -16.57 1.62 14.22
C LYS A 169 -17.97 2.22 14.18
N THR A 170 -18.19 3.19 15.05
CA THR A 170 -19.33 4.10 14.95
C THR A 170 -18.85 5.42 14.36
N PHE A 171 -19.56 5.94 13.37
CA PHE A 171 -19.28 7.24 12.77
C PHE A 171 -20.57 7.98 12.45
N THR A 172 -20.51 9.30 12.48
CA THR A 172 -21.67 10.17 12.25
C THR A 172 -21.55 10.85 10.90
N LEU A 173 -22.61 10.79 10.12
CA LEU A 173 -22.73 11.52 8.87
C LEU A 173 -23.56 12.79 9.09
N ASP A 174 -22.88 13.91 8.91
CA ASP A 174 -23.52 15.22 8.90
C ASP A 174 -23.94 15.56 7.45
N ASN A 175 -25.23 15.83 7.26
CA ASN A 175 -25.78 16.19 5.96
C ASN A 175 -25.15 17.45 5.34
N SER A 176 -24.50 18.32 6.13
CA SER A 176 -23.78 19.47 5.60
C SER A 176 -22.46 19.09 4.91
N GLN A 177 -21.82 18.01 5.40
CA GLN A 177 -20.57 17.51 4.87
C GLN A 177 -20.77 16.32 3.91
N PHE A 178 -21.76 15.47 4.22
CA PHE A 178 -22.11 14.29 3.44
C PHE A 178 -23.64 14.22 3.27
N PRO A 179 -24.20 14.94 2.29
CA PRO A 179 -25.65 15.03 2.11
C PRO A 179 -26.22 13.69 1.59
N ILE A 180 -26.69 12.85 2.50
CA ILE A 180 -27.33 11.55 2.18
C ILE A 180 -28.78 11.76 1.75
N SER A 181 -29.44 12.82 2.23
CA SER A 181 -30.86 13.05 2.03
C SER A 181 -31.20 13.91 0.82
N ASP A 182 -30.21 14.46 0.13
CA ASP A 182 -30.46 15.31 -1.03
C ASP A 182 -30.50 14.47 -2.31
N SER A 183 -31.72 14.04 -2.65
CA SER A 183 -32.00 13.26 -3.86
C SER A 183 -31.71 14.03 -5.18
N SER A 184 -31.39 15.33 -5.10
CA SER A 184 -31.09 16.15 -6.27
C SER A 184 -29.71 15.87 -6.86
N PHE A 185 -28.86 15.08 -6.20
CA PHE A 185 -27.48 14.87 -6.62
C PHE A 185 -27.15 13.45 -7.08
N GLY A 186 -28.06 12.52 -7.16
CA GLY A 186 -27.80 11.15 -7.65
C GLY A 186 -26.57 10.49 -7.03
N LYS A 187 -26.26 10.78 -5.77
CA LYS A 187 -25.02 10.35 -5.14
C LYS A 187 -25.04 8.87 -4.78
N ARG A 188 -23.88 8.27 -4.99
CA ARG A 188 -23.58 6.90 -4.57
C ARG A 188 -22.51 6.94 -3.50
N TYR A 189 -22.57 6.02 -2.56
CA TYR A 189 -21.68 5.94 -1.44
C TYR A 189 -20.96 4.60 -1.43
N PHE A 190 -19.64 4.67 -1.32
CA PHE A 190 -18.78 3.48 -1.36
C PHE A 190 -17.88 3.43 -0.14
N LEU A 191 -17.86 2.28 0.52
CA LEU A 191 -16.79 1.95 1.45
C LEU A 191 -15.63 1.34 0.66
N ARG A 192 -14.45 1.93 0.81
CA ARG A 192 -13.22 1.42 0.22
C ARG A 192 -12.24 1.04 1.32
N PHE A 193 -11.90 -0.24 1.34
CA PHE A 193 -10.87 -0.81 2.18
C PHE A 193 -9.63 -1.05 1.32
N GLU A 194 -8.51 -0.45 1.64
CA GLU A 194 -7.29 -0.61 0.85
C GLU A 194 -6.56 -1.92 1.15
N GLY A 195 -6.85 -2.56 2.27
CA GLY A 195 -6.32 -3.88 2.61
C GLY A 195 -6.87 -4.38 3.94
N VAL A 196 -7.40 -5.60 3.90
CA VAL A 196 -7.85 -6.37 5.07
C VAL A 196 -7.33 -7.80 4.91
N GLY A 197 -6.65 -8.29 5.87
CA GLY A 197 -6.05 -9.60 5.74
C GLY A 197 -6.82 -10.70 6.44
N THR A 198 -7.14 -11.77 5.78
CA THR A 198 -7.05 -12.09 4.32
C THR A 198 -8.42 -11.98 3.68
N TYR A 199 -9.45 -12.26 4.46
CA TYR A 199 -10.86 -12.12 4.10
C TYR A 199 -11.51 -11.05 4.97
N ALA A 200 -12.40 -10.30 4.35
CA ALA A 200 -13.23 -9.31 5.03
C ALA A 200 -14.71 -9.68 4.90
N THR A 201 -15.41 -9.84 6.02
CA THR A 201 -16.87 -9.81 6.03
C THR A 201 -17.31 -8.46 6.59
N VAL A 202 -18.09 -7.72 5.82
CA VAL A 202 -18.44 -6.33 6.13
C VAL A 202 -19.93 -6.22 6.39
N THR A 203 -20.29 -5.59 7.51
CA THR A 203 -21.69 -5.30 7.88
C THR A 203 -21.82 -3.82 8.20
N LEU A 204 -22.76 -3.14 7.58
CA LEU A 204 -23.07 -1.73 7.85
C LEU A 204 -24.54 -1.59 8.26
N ASN A 205 -24.79 -1.04 9.43
CA ASN A 205 -26.13 -0.87 9.99
C ASN A 205 -26.99 -2.14 9.98
N GLY A 206 -26.36 -3.31 10.13
CA GLY A 206 -27.03 -4.62 10.10
C GLY A 206 -27.20 -5.21 8.72
N LYS A 207 -26.90 -4.50 7.62
CA LYS A 207 -26.87 -5.05 6.28
C LYS A 207 -25.53 -5.74 6.05
N ASP A 208 -25.57 -7.03 5.72
CA ASP A 208 -24.39 -7.83 5.38
C ASP A 208 -24.01 -7.64 3.91
N PHE A 209 -22.75 -7.35 3.64
CA PHE A 209 -22.16 -7.22 2.31
C PHE A 209 -21.39 -8.46 1.87
N GLY A 210 -21.39 -9.51 2.70
CA GLY A 210 -20.75 -10.77 2.40
C GLY A 210 -19.27 -10.83 2.78
N ARG A 211 -18.67 -11.99 2.51
CA ARG A 211 -17.25 -12.31 2.75
C ARG A 211 -16.46 -12.16 1.46
N HIS A 212 -15.43 -11.33 1.49
CA HIS A 212 -14.60 -10.99 0.33
C HIS A 212 -13.16 -11.44 0.52
N PRO A 213 -12.56 -12.07 -0.48
CA PRO A 213 -11.15 -12.39 -0.51
C PRO A 213 -10.35 -11.12 -0.88
N VAL A 214 -9.96 -10.35 0.11
CA VAL A 214 -9.31 -9.05 -0.09
C VAL A 214 -7.79 -9.20 -0.18
N GLY A 215 -7.20 -9.87 0.82
CA GLY A 215 -5.76 -9.95 0.92
C GLY A 215 -5.14 -8.55 0.89
N ARG A 216 -4.27 -8.31 -0.09
CA ARG A 216 -3.59 -7.02 -0.29
C ARG A 216 -4.25 -6.13 -1.34
N THR A 217 -5.40 -6.54 -1.87
CA THR A 217 -6.14 -5.79 -2.87
C THR A 217 -7.16 -4.87 -2.23
N THR A 218 -7.59 -3.88 -2.97
CA THR A 218 -8.65 -2.96 -2.52
C THR A 218 -10.02 -3.58 -2.69
N LEU A 219 -10.84 -3.49 -1.65
CA LEU A 219 -12.26 -3.82 -1.66
C LEU A 219 -13.08 -2.54 -1.72
N THR A 220 -13.98 -2.43 -2.68
CA THR A 220 -14.94 -1.33 -2.79
C THR A 220 -16.35 -1.87 -2.75
N LEU A 221 -17.15 -1.42 -1.79
CA LEU A 221 -18.53 -1.83 -1.59
C LEU A 221 -19.49 -0.65 -1.80
N ASP A 222 -20.48 -0.82 -2.63
CA ASP A 222 -21.60 0.13 -2.74
C ASP A 222 -22.49 0.01 -1.50
N VAL A 223 -22.45 1.00 -0.66
CA VAL A 223 -23.19 1.04 0.61
C VAL A 223 -24.35 2.03 0.62
N THR A 224 -24.69 2.56 -0.54
CA THR A 224 -25.69 3.63 -0.71
C THR A 224 -26.99 3.34 0.04
N GLU A 225 -27.51 2.14 -0.08
CA GLU A 225 -28.78 1.77 0.56
C GLU A 225 -28.68 1.42 2.06
N ALA A 226 -27.46 1.24 2.56
CA ALA A 226 -27.25 0.88 3.98
C ALA A 226 -26.90 2.07 4.85
N LEU A 227 -26.44 3.17 4.27
CA LEU A 227 -26.13 4.39 4.98
C LEU A 227 -27.40 5.12 5.42
N LYS A 228 -27.30 5.80 6.55
CA LYS A 228 -28.36 6.65 7.08
C LYS A 228 -27.79 7.97 7.61
N PRO A 229 -28.58 9.05 7.64
CA PRO A 229 -28.18 10.28 8.32
C PRO A 229 -27.92 10.01 9.81
N GLY A 230 -26.98 10.74 10.38
CA GLY A 230 -26.59 10.57 11.77
C GLY A 230 -25.65 9.38 11.98
N GLU A 231 -25.86 8.66 13.06
CA GLU A 231 -24.98 7.58 13.50
C GLU A 231 -25.09 6.33 12.62
N ASN A 232 -23.93 5.83 12.18
CA ASN A 232 -23.77 4.59 11.43
C ASN A 232 -22.81 3.66 12.18
N ARG A 233 -23.10 2.35 12.16
CA ARG A 233 -22.28 1.31 12.77
C ARG A 233 -21.74 0.38 11.70
N LEU A 234 -20.42 0.38 11.58
CA LEU A 234 -19.66 -0.48 10.67
C LEU A 234 -18.97 -1.59 11.46
N VAL A 235 -19.15 -2.81 11.03
CA VAL A 235 -18.49 -3.99 11.60
C VAL A 235 -17.75 -4.72 10.49
N VAL A 236 -16.49 -5.03 10.75
CA VAL A 236 -15.63 -5.79 9.85
C VAL A 236 -15.08 -6.99 10.61
N LYS A 237 -15.34 -8.17 10.07
CA LYS A 237 -14.70 -9.42 10.51
C LYS A 237 -13.53 -9.68 9.57
N ALA A 238 -12.32 -9.59 10.09
CA ALA A 238 -11.09 -9.94 9.39
C ALA A 238 -10.71 -11.38 9.72
N GLU A 239 -10.46 -12.20 8.71
CA GLU A 239 -10.10 -13.61 8.89
C GLU A 239 -8.78 -13.90 8.18
N HIS A 240 -7.87 -14.53 8.89
CA HIS A 240 -6.62 -15.04 8.35
C HIS A 240 -6.50 -16.54 8.67
N PRO A 241 -7.02 -17.43 7.81
CA PRO A 241 -6.96 -18.88 8.03
C PRO A 241 -5.55 -19.42 7.79
N GLU A 242 -5.22 -20.57 8.40
CA GLU A 242 -3.95 -21.28 8.16
C GLU A 242 -3.79 -21.70 6.70
N MET A 243 -4.89 -22.08 6.05
CA MET A 243 -4.93 -22.50 4.65
C MET A 243 -5.83 -21.61 3.83
N ILE A 244 -5.32 -21.15 2.71
CA ILE A 244 -6.04 -20.32 1.74
C ILE A 244 -6.14 -21.11 0.44
N ALA A 245 -7.28 -21.78 0.23
CA ALA A 245 -7.49 -22.67 -0.91
C ALA A 245 -8.25 -22.01 -2.08
N ASP A 246 -8.95 -20.93 -1.83
CA ASP A 246 -9.86 -20.25 -2.76
C ASP A 246 -9.27 -18.96 -3.38
N MET A 247 -8.00 -18.69 -3.13
CA MET A 247 -7.24 -17.60 -3.77
C MET A 247 -6.09 -18.20 -4.60
N PRO A 248 -6.26 -18.41 -5.90
CA PRO A 248 -5.26 -19.09 -6.73
C PRO A 248 -3.94 -18.33 -6.87
N TRP A 249 -3.93 -17.03 -6.57
CA TRP A 249 -2.71 -16.23 -6.55
C TRP A 249 -1.91 -16.34 -5.25
N VAL A 250 -2.45 -17.01 -4.24
CA VAL A 250 -1.69 -17.32 -3.02
C VAL A 250 -0.92 -18.60 -3.25
N CYS A 251 0.40 -18.49 -3.37
CA CYS A 251 1.27 -19.59 -3.69
C CYS A 251 1.18 -20.71 -2.63
N GLY A 252 0.91 -21.93 -3.10
CA GLY A 252 0.86 -23.13 -2.24
C GLY A 252 -0.35 -23.22 -1.33
N GLY A 253 -1.33 -22.32 -1.42
CA GLY A 253 -2.52 -22.34 -0.58
C GLY A 253 -2.27 -22.08 0.90
N CYS A 254 -1.05 -21.73 1.27
CA CYS A 254 -0.68 -21.40 2.64
C CYS A 254 -0.45 -19.88 2.79
N SER A 255 -0.74 -19.36 3.95
CA SER A 255 -0.46 -17.99 4.31
C SER A 255 0.99 -17.82 4.74
N SER A 256 1.91 -18.34 3.94
CA SER A 256 3.36 -18.14 4.02
C SER A 256 4.04 -18.27 5.39
N GLU A 257 3.73 -19.31 6.15
CA GLU A 257 4.62 -19.70 7.25
C GLU A 257 6.01 -20.12 6.76
N TRP A 258 6.12 -20.46 5.48
CA TRP A 258 7.31 -21.08 4.89
C TRP A 258 7.90 -20.31 3.73
N GLY A 259 7.37 -19.16 3.36
CA GLY A 259 7.77 -18.50 2.13
C GLY A 259 8.20 -17.05 2.26
N PHE A 260 9.34 -16.74 1.70
CA PHE A 260 9.78 -15.36 1.44
C PHE A 260 9.01 -14.69 0.30
N SER A 261 8.28 -15.46 -0.50
CA SER A 261 7.84 -15.03 -1.81
C SER A 261 6.65 -14.07 -1.79
N GLU A 262 5.72 -14.27 -0.87
CA GLU A 262 4.44 -13.56 -0.93
C GLU A 262 4.30 -12.47 0.14
N GLY A 263 5.20 -12.44 1.09
CA GLY A 263 5.09 -11.65 2.30
C GLY A 263 3.87 -12.04 3.12
N SER A 264 3.90 -11.74 4.39
CA SER A 264 2.84 -12.09 5.32
C SER A 264 1.52 -11.40 4.97
N GLN A 265 0.41 -12.11 5.19
CA GLN A 265 -0.94 -11.56 5.18
C GLN A 265 -1.29 -11.19 6.62
N PRO A 266 -1.23 -9.92 7.03
CA PRO A 266 -1.49 -9.55 8.41
C PRO A 266 -2.96 -9.75 8.77
N LEU A 267 -3.23 -10.25 9.98
CA LEU A 267 -4.59 -10.35 10.49
C LEU A 267 -5.07 -8.97 10.93
N GLY A 268 -5.95 -8.35 10.17
CA GLY A 268 -6.54 -7.06 10.54
C GLY A 268 -6.80 -6.12 9.37
N ILE A 269 -7.16 -4.89 9.68
CA ILE A 269 -7.33 -3.80 8.71
C ILE A 269 -5.98 -3.05 8.64
N PHE A 270 -5.11 -3.48 7.75
CA PHE A 270 -3.72 -3.03 7.72
C PHE A 270 -3.45 -1.89 6.71
N ARG A 271 -4.50 -1.36 6.09
CA ARG A 271 -4.48 -0.17 5.23
C ARG A 271 -5.71 0.70 5.49
N PRO A 272 -5.72 1.96 5.02
CA PRO A 272 -6.80 2.91 5.25
C PRO A 272 -8.19 2.41 4.83
N VAL A 273 -9.19 2.94 5.51
CA VAL A 273 -10.61 2.78 5.17
C VAL A 273 -11.22 4.14 4.95
N VAL A 274 -11.90 4.31 3.83
CA VAL A 274 -12.55 5.56 3.48
C VAL A 274 -14.01 5.34 3.05
N LEU A 275 -14.85 6.32 3.36
CA LEU A 275 -16.19 6.44 2.79
C LEU A 275 -16.12 7.49 1.69
N GLU A 276 -16.45 7.10 0.46
CA GLU A 276 -16.50 7.98 -0.70
C GLU A 276 -17.95 8.26 -1.10
N ALA A 277 -18.27 9.54 -1.33
CA ALA A 277 -19.50 9.93 -2.02
C ALA A 277 -19.15 10.39 -3.42
N THR A 278 -19.86 9.87 -4.43
CA THR A 278 -19.66 10.18 -5.84
C THR A 278 -20.98 10.41 -6.54
N ASP A 279 -20.95 10.95 -7.75
CA ASP A 279 -22.11 10.89 -8.66
C ASP A 279 -22.39 9.43 -9.07
N GLU A 280 -23.54 9.17 -9.69
CA GLU A 280 -23.89 7.84 -10.21
C GLU A 280 -22.94 7.36 -11.31
N ILE A 281 -22.36 8.30 -12.05
CA ILE A 281 -21.36 8.02 -13.06
C ILE A 281 -20.00 8.40 -12.51
N ARG A 282 -19.09 7.45 -12.49
CA ARG A 282 -17.75 7.67 -11.97
C ARG A 282 -16.68 6.88 -12.72
N ILE A 283 -15.46 7.32 -12.61
CA ILE A 283 -14.29 6.50 -12.90
C ILE A 283 -14.10 5.53 -11.72
N GLU A 284 -14.01 4.24 -12.00
CA GLU A 284 -13.78 3.21 -10.97
C GLU A 284 -12.41 3.40 -10.29
N PRO A 285 -12.26 2.93 -9.04
CA PRO A 285 -10.96 2.85 -8.40
C PRO A 285 -9.98 2.05 -9.28
N PHE A 286 -8.79 2.61 -9.52
CA PHE A 286 -7.80 2.06 -10.45
C PHE A 286 -8.26 1.94 -11.91
N GLY A 287 -9.37 2.56 -12.27
CA GLY A 287 -9.94 2.51 -13.61
C GLY A 287 -9.24 3.41 -14.64
N VAL A 288 -8.04 3.90 -14.36
CA VAL A 288 -7.21 4.62 -15.33
C VAL A 288 -5.91 3.86 -15.53
N HIS A 289 -5.75 3.29 -16.71
CA HIS A 289 -4.55 2.56 -17.12
C HIS A 289 -3.79 3.40 -18.14
N ILE A 290 -2.50 3.60 -17.88
CA ILE A 290 -1.63 4.41 -18.74
C ILE A 290 -0.40 3.57 -19.08
N TRP A 291 -0.09 3.46 -20.36
CA TRP A 291 1.14 2.84 -20.83
C TRP A 291 1.66 3.57 -22.06
N ASN A 292 2.90 3.35 -22.41
CA ASN A 292 3.56 4.00 -23.54
C ASN A 292 4.19 2.99 -24.48
N ASP A 293 4.31 3.38 -25.74
CA ASP A 293 5.19 2.74 -26.73
C ASP A 293 6.36 3.70 -26.99
N ASP A 294 7.52 3.39 -26.43
CA ASP A 294 8.71 4.22 -26.54
C ASP A 294 9.19 4.37 -28.00
N LYS A 295 8.97 3.36 -28.84
CA LYS A 295 9.38 3.38 -30.25
C LYS A 295 8.46 4.25 -31.09
N ALA A 296 7.17 4.26 -30.78
CA ALA A 296 6.18 5.06 -31.48
C ALA A 296 6.03 6.48 -30.92
N GLY A 297 6.58 6.75 -29.73
CA GLY A 297 6.36 7.99 -29.01
C GLY A 297 4.87 8.21 -28.63
N THR A 298 4.15 7.12 -28.41
CA THR A 298 2.71 7.10 -28.19
C THR A 298 2.39 6.77 -26.73
N VAL A 299 1.46 7.50 -26.13
CA VAL A 299 0.89 7.20 -24.82
C VAL A 299 -0.53 6.71 -25.01
N PHE A 300 -0.84 5.57 -24.40
CA PHE A 300 -2.18 5.00 -24.37
C PHE A 300 -2.81 5.27 -23.01
N VAL A 301 -4.08 5.62 -23.00
CA VAL A 301 -4.89 5.81 -21.81
C VAL A 301 -6.18 5.05 -21.97
N GLU A 302 -6.44 4.13 -21.04
CA GLU A 302 -7.72 3.43 -20.93
C GLU A 302 -8.40 3.90 -19.65
N THR A 303 -9.68 4.28 -19.75
CA THR A 303 -10.45 4.79 -18.61
C THR A 303 -11.73 3.98 -18.43
N GLU A 304 -11.87 3.29 -17.30
CA GLU A 304 -13.08 2.59 -16.93
C GLU A 304 -14.07 3.55 -16.28
N VAL A 305 -15.18 3.83 -16.98
CA VAL A 305 -16.28 4.65 -16.49
C VAL A 305 -17.48 3.76 -16.24
N LYS A 306 -18.06 3.81 -15.04
CA LYS A 306 -19.21 3.03 -14.66
C LYS A 306 -20.41 3.92 -14.33
N ASN A 307 -21.57 3.54 -14.85
CA ASN A 307 -22.84 4.16 -14.55
C ASN A 307 -23.62 3.26 -13.59
N TYR A 308 -23.84 3.71 -12.36
CA TYR A 308 -24.64 3.06 -11.33
C TYR A 308 -26.11 3.52 -11.35
N GLY A 309 -26.43 4.50 -12.21
CA GLY A 309 -27.80 4.98 -12.42
C GLY A 309 -28.62 4.00 -13.26
N LYS A 310 -29.91 4.30 -13.38
CA LYS A 310 -30.89 3.48 -14.12
C LYS A 310 -31.06 3.95 -15.56
N THR A 311 -30.56 5.12 -15.90
CA THR A 311 -30.70 5.75 -17.23
C THR A 311 -29.37 5.77 -17.95
N ALA A 312 -29.41 5.61 -19.27
CA ALA A 312 -28.22 5.78 -20.09
C ALA A 312 -27.86 7.27 -20.18
N GLU A 313 -26.59 7.57 -19.99
CA GLU A 313 -26.08 8.93 -20.02
C GLU A 313 -24.90 9.05 -21.01
N THR A 314 -24.76 10.21 -21.61
CA THR A 314 -23.60 10.53 -22.44
C THR A 314 -22.54 11.22 -21.59
N VAL A 315 -21.33 10.72 -21.63
CA VAL A 315 -20.21 11.26 -20.86
C VAL A 315 -19.07 11.71 -21.78
N GLU A 316 -18.38 12.76 -21.39
CA GLU A 316 -17.13 13.17 -22.00
C GLU A 316 -15.96 12.75 -21.07
N VAL A 317 -15.01 12.00 -21.61
CA VAL A 317 -13.77 11.65 -20.92
C VAL A 317 -12.66 12.56 -21.40
N VAL A 318 -12.09 13.35 -20.51
CA VAL A 318 -11.03 14.32 -20.84
C VAL A 318 -9.73 13.90 -20.19
N ASN A 319 -8.73 13.56 -21.01
CA ASN A 319 -7.37 13.28 -20.57
C ASN A 319 -6.50 14.53 -20.75
N LYS A 320 -5.88 15.00 -19.67
CA LYS A 320 -4.97 16.16 -19.70
C LYS A 320 -3.56 15.69 -19.36
N PHE A 321 -2.63 15.98 -20.22
CA PHE A 321 -1.22 15.68 -20.01
C PHE A 321 -0.47 16.95 -19.65
N SER A 322 0.34 16.89 -18.60
CA SER A 322 1.18 18.01 -18.17
C SER A 322 2.64 17.55 -18.05
N ASN A 323 3.56 18.45 -18.33
CA ASN A 323 4.98 18.21 -18.08
C ASN A 323 5.29 18.28 -16.58
N ALA A 324 6.56 18.08 -16.21
CA ALA A 324 7.02 18.10 -14.82
C ALA A 324 6.78 19.45 -14.12
N ASP A 325 6.69 20.54 -14.86
CA ASP A 325 6.42 21.89 -14.35
C ASP A 325 4.92 22.17 -14.21
N GLY A 326 4.06 21.18 -14.49
CA GLY A 326 2.61 21.32 -14.43
C GLY A 326 1.98 22.00 -15.66
N LYS A 327 2.79 22.36 -16.68
CA LYS A 327 2.28 22.96 -17.91
C LYS A 327 1.59 21.89 -18.76
N GLN A 328 0.33 22.13 -19.12
CA GLN A 328 -0.40 21.23 -20.01
C GLN A 328 0.29 21.17 -21.38
N VAL A 329 0.62 19.97 -21.84
CA VAL A 329 1.27 19.70 -23.11
C VAL A 329 0.33 19.04 -24.12
N PHE A 330 -0.73 18.39 -23.63
CA PHE A 330 -1.72 17.70 -24.46
C PHE A 330 -3.08 17.62 -23.76
N ARG A 331 -4.18 17.48 -24.57
CA ARG A 331 -5.55 17.26 -24.07
C ARG A 331 -6.29 16.30 -24.99
#